data_3a6232ec59f85235e63366aa3d68fa8d
#
_entry.id   3a6232ec59f85235e63366aa3d68fa8d
#
_cell.length_a   1.000
_cell.length_b   1.000
_cell.length_c   1.000
_cell.angle_alpha   90.00
_cell.angle_beta   90.00
_cell.angle_gamma   90.00
#
_symmetry.space_group_name_H-M   'P 1'
#
loop_
_entity.id
_entity.type
_entity.pdbx_description
1 polymer ?
#
loop_
_entity_poly.entity_id
_entity_poly.type
_entity_poly.pdbx_seq_one_letter_code
_entity_poly.pdbx_strand_id
1 'polypeptide(L)'
;MSFDKFLMRCSLPIRDVALSPDGEWCAVASDELVVKVVRTNDTSSVMYLREQLKPVKHLSFDPSSKYITLSCTDGLVYVYSLMSDEPELVRKVDGLIRTVETDDEISSRIAWHPDGRAFAAPTATRDIQVMSRGDWENQRAFTSGHMGDITALAWSPNGSMLVSAGKDRKILLWETKTQKIIATYDYADVVDLAWHPLKNLLSFTNSNGEVYIYNDFVPAEHAHLVKLAPQPAPFIHDPLSEISANARRSTVNGHKDVPHRGVRRGTPDSLDGILGSEIMGDEDDFVVDDDGAGYALVNANGKRPTGNVDPFDGPLSKRRTQTWEPQYHESFQPGSTPWRGNRKYLCLNLTGFVWTVDQDTHNTVTVEFYDHEFHRDFHFTDTFLYDKACLNDNGTLFSCPANKDTPATIFYRPHETWTSRADWRTQLPKGEDVTAISLSESFVT
;
A
#
# COMPACT_ATOMS: atom_id res chain seq x y z
N MET A 1 -16.18 35.76 -28.32
CA MET A 1 -14.87 35.33 -27.83
C MET A 1 -14.82 35.67 -26.38
N SER A 2 -14.86 34.69 -25.62
CA SER A 2 -14.70 34.89 -24.21
C SER A 2 -13.51 34.15 -23.72
N PHE A 3 -12.90 34.69 -22.98
CA PHE A 3 -11.94 34.88 -22.58
C PHE A 3 -11.66 34.78 -21.22
N ASP A 4 -10.65 34.26 -20.70
CA ASP A 4 -9.90 34.35 -19.46
C ASP A 4 -10.81 34.15 -18.24
N LYS A 5 -11.25 32.92 -18.03
CA LYS A 5 -11.91 32.55 -16.79
C LYS A 5 -10.83 32.30 -15.75
N PHE A 6 -10.75 33.17 -14.77
CA PHE A 6 -9.92 32.97 -13.60
C PHE A 6 -10.50 31.83 -12.75
N LEU A 7 -9.76 30.71 -12.61
CA LEU A 7 -10.23 29.53 -11.86
C LEU A 7 -9.98 29.67 -10.37
N MET A 8 -8.72 29.97 -9.98
CA MET A 8 -8.36 30.09 -8.57
C MET A 8 -7.04 30.83 -8.36
N ARG A 9 -6.77 31.19 -7.12
CA ARG A 9 -5.51 31.76 -6.67
C ARG A 9 -4.92 30.88 -5.54
N CYS A 10 -3.61 30.64 -5.61
CA CYS A 10 -2.80 30.08 -4.54
C CYS A 10 -1.92 31.17 -3.94
N SER A 11 -1.59 31.04 -2.65
CA SER A 11 -0.72 31.99 -1.95
C SER A 11 0.76 31.70 -2.23
N LEU A 12 1.09 30.46 -2.58
CA LEU A 12 2.43 29.99 -2.91
C LEU A 12 2.49 29.55 -4.37
N PRO A 13 3.70 29.38 -4.95
CA PRO A 13 3.88 28.99 -6.34
C PRO A 13 3.12 27.69 -6.68
N ILE A 14 2.47 27.70 -7.84
CA ILE A 14 1.82 26.52 -8.39
C ILE A 14 2.91 25.65 -9.01
N ARG A 15 2.91 24.36 -8.70
CA ARG A 15 3.89 23.38 -9.17
C ARG A 15 3.34 22.48 -10.27
N ASP A 16 2.09 22.10 -10.17
CA ASP A 16 1.45 21.28 -11.20
C ASP A 16 -0.04 21.59 -11.32
N VAL A 17 -0.56 21.40 -12.53
CA VAL A 17 -1.96 21.54 -12.86
C VAL A 17 -2.39 20.35 -13.70
N ALA A 18 -3.44 19.65 -13.29
CA ALA A 18 -3.99 18.54 -14.02
C ALA A 18 -5.48 18.77 -14.32
N LEU A 19 -5.88 18.45 -15.55
CA LEU A 19 -7.29 18.39 -15.94
C LEU A 19 -7.76 16.93 -15.92
N SER A 20 -8.95 16.68 -15.43
CA SER A 20 -9.56 15.36 -15.52
C SER A 20 -9.86 15.01 -16.98
N PRO A 21 -9.77 13.74 -17.40
CA PRO A 21 -10.03 13.31 -18.76
C PRO A 21 -11.43 13.66 -19.31
N ASP A 22 -12.43 13.76 -18.44
CA ASP A 22 -13.79 14.20 -18.78
C ASP A 22 -13.90 15.73 -18.91
N GLY A 23 -12.88 16.47 -18.50
CA GLY A 23 -12.84 17.93 -18.52
C GLY A 23 -13.67 18.62 -17.44
N GLU A 24 -14.24 17.85 -16.49
CA GLU A 24 -15.08 18.45 -15.43
C GLU A 24 -14.29 19.07 -14.30
N TRP A 25 -13.08 18.57 -14.01
CA TRP A 25 -12.27 18.96 -12.87
C TRP A 25 -10.89 19.47 -13.28
N CYS A 26 -10.44 20.49 -12.58
CA CYS A 26 -9.08 21.01 -12.63
C CYS A 26 -8.46 20.94 -11.24
N ALA A 27 -7.40 20.13 -11.08
CA ALA A 27 -6.64 20.04 -9.85
C ALA A 27 -5.39 20.91 -9.93
N VAL A 28 -5.07 21.60 -8.84
CA VAL A 28 -3.94 22.51 -8.72
C VAL A 28 -3.15 22.17 -7.47
N ALA A 29 -1.88 21.84 -7.65
CA ALA A 29 -0.89 21.68 -6.59
C ALA A 29 0.01 22.92 -6.52
N SER A 30 0.22 23.40 -5.33
CA SER A 30 1.16 24.48 -5.02
C SER A 30 2.07 24.07 -3.87
N ASP A 31 3.00 24.93 -3.48
CA ASP A 31 3.81 24.72 -2.27
C ASP A 31 2.98 24.83 -0.97
N GLU A 32 1.67 25.09 -1.09
CA GLU A 32 0.71 24.91 -0.01
C GLU A 32 0.51 23.42 0.29
N LEU A 33 0.21 23.08 1.55
CA LEU A 33 -0.08 21.69 1.95
C LEU A 33 -1.50 21.24 1.57
N VAL A 34 -2.13 21.89 0.61
CA VAL A 34 -3.51 21.64 0.19
C VAL A 34 -3.59 21.63 -1.33
N VAL A 35 -4.10 20.55 -1.88
CA VAL A 35 -4.45 20.50 -3.30
C VAL A 35 -5.90 20.94 -3.48
N LYS A 36 -6.12 21.86 -4.41
CA LYS A 36 -7.46 22.39 -4.73
C LYS A 36 -7.94 21.74 -6.02
N VAL A 37 -9.12 21.14 -5.97
CA VAL A 37 -9.78 20.53 -7.13
C VAL A 37 -11.06 21.32 -7.42
N VAL A 38 -11.09 22.01 -8.55
CA VAL A 38 -12.15 22.94 -8.92
C VAL A 38 -12.93 22.40 -10.09
N ARG A 39 -14.26 22.56 -10.06
CA ARG A 39 -15.09 22.22 -11.22
C ARG A 39 -14.91 23.28 -12.31
N THR A 40 -14.58 22.86 -13.53
CA THR A 40 -14.27 23.76 -14.65
C THR A 40 -15.44 24.63 -15.06
N ASN A 41 -16.67 24.12 -14.96
CA ASN A 41 -17.89 24.83 -15.30
C ASN A 41 -18.43 25.71 -14.16
N ASP A 42 -18.14 25.35 -12.91
CA ASP A 42 -18.57 26.06 -11.72
C ASP A 42 -17.42 26.25 -10.72
N THR A 43 -16.80 27.39 -10.74
CA THR A 43 -15.65 27.75 -9.91
C THR A 43 -16.00 27.91 -8.41
N SER A 44 -17.28 27.89 -8.04
CA SER A 44 -17.70 27.89 -6.64
C SER A 44 -17.60 26.50 -6.01
N SER A 45 -17.62 25.44 -6.82
CA SER A 45 -17.47 24.06 -6.39
C SER A 45 -15.99 23.70 -6.30
N VAL A 46 -15.45 23.72 -5.10
CA VAL A 46 -14.02 23.43 -4.81
C VAL A 46 -13.93 22.34 -3.78
N MET A 47 -13.21 21.27 -4.10
CA MET A 47 -12.79 20.22 -3.16
C MET A 47 -11.36 20.49 -2.69
N TYR A 48 -11.08 20.16 -1.45
CA TYR A 48 -9.77 20.33 -0.83
C TYR A 48 -9.20 18.99 -0.38
N LEU A 49 -8.02 18.62 -0.89
CA LEU A 49 -7.29 17.44 -0.46
C LEU A 49 -6.24 17.90 0.57
N ARG A 50 -6.29 17.38 1.81
CA ARG A 50 -5.55 17.95 2.95
C ARG A 50 -4.74 16.94 3.78
N GLU A 51 -4.75 15.66 3.42
CA GLU A 51 -4.09 14.62 4.22
C GLU A 51 -2.56 14.53 4.02
N GLN A 52 -2.03 15.29 3.07
CA GLN A 52 -0.60 15.33 2.79
C GLN A 52 0.14 16.24 3.78
N LEU A 53 1.28 15.76 4.26
CA LEU A 53 2.13 16.46 5.23
C LEU A 53 3.23 17.31 4.58
N LYS A 54 3.49 17.10 3.30
CA LYS A 54 4.50 17.80 2.50
C LYS A 54 3.90 18.31 1.20
N PRO A 55 4.54 19.30 0.54
CA PRO A 55 4.06 19.82 -0.73
C PRO A 55 3.91 18.74 -1.79
N VAL A 56 2.91 18.90 -2.63
CA VAL A 56 2.64 18.01 -3.77
C VAL A 56 3.39 18.53 -4.99
N LYS A 57 4.21 17.67 -5.59
CA LYS A 57 4.99 18.01 -6.78
C LYS A 57 4.22 17.74 -8.07
N HIS A 58 3.53 16.59 -8.16
CA HIS A 58 2.79 16.19 -9.35
C HIS A 58 1.42 15.65 -9.05
N LEU A 59 0.52 15.88 -10.00
CA LEU A 59 -0.87 15.42 -9.98
C LEU A 59 -1.12 14.53 -11.19
N SER A 60 -1.94 13.48 -11.03
CA SER A 60 -2.39 12.67 -12.16
C SER A 60 -3.78 12.12 -11.92
N PHE A 61 -4.71 12.38 -12.84
CA PHE A 61 -6.02 11.77 -12.84
C PHE A 61 -6.00 10.37 -13.47
N ASP A 62 -6.84 9.50 -12.99
CA ASP A 62 -7.11 8.23 -13.67
C ASP A 62 -7.94 8.47 -14.95
N PRO A 63 -7.89 7.56 -15.93
CA PRO A 63 -8.64 7.71 -17.19
C PRO A 63 -10.16 7.80 -17.03
N SER A 64 -10.71 7.34 -15.90
CA SER A 64 -12.16 7.40 -15.62
C SER A 64 -12.57 8.65 -14.83
N SER A 65 -11.63 9.56 -14.53
CA SER A 65 -11.84 10.79 -13.73
C SER A 65 -12.38 10.55 -12.30
N LYS A 66 -12.25 9.34 -11.80
CA LYS A 66 -12.77 8.94 -10.47
C LYS A 66 -11.72 9.04 -9.37
N TYR A 67 -10.46 8.95 -9.73
CA TYR A 67 -9.35 8.99 -8.80
C TYR A 67 -8.34 10.04 -9.22
N ILE A 68 -7.67 10.61 -8.23
CA ILE A 68 -6.51 11.46 -8.44
C ILE A 68 -5.37 10.97 -7.56
N THR A 69 -4.18 10.92 -8.13
CA THR A 69 -2.93 10.60 -7.41
C THR A 69 -2.10 11.86 -7.22
N LEU A 70 -1.58 12.00 -6.00
CA LEU A 70 -0.71 13.11 -5.61
C LEU A 70 0.65 12.53 -5.27
N SER A 71 1.69 12.98 -5.94
CA SER A 71 3.08 12.65 -5.65
C SER A 71 3.69 13.74 -4.79
N CYS A 72 3.94 13.44 -3.51
CA CYS A 72 4.48 14.38 -2.55
C CYS A 72 6.02 14.38 -2.56
N THR A 73 6.61 15.46 -2.08
CA THR A 73 8.07 15.64 -2.02
C THR A 73 8.75 14.70 -1.04
N ASP A 74 8.04 14.18 -0.05
CA ASP A 74 8.52 13.20 0.91
C ASP A 74 8.60 11.75 0.39
N GLY A 75 8.24 11.53 -0.87
CA GLY A 75 8.24 10.19 -1.47
C GLY A 75 6.93 9.43 -1.29
N LEU A 76 5.93 10.04 -0.68
CA LEU A 76 4.61 9.45 -0.50
C LEU A 76 3.69 9.73 -1.70
N VAL A 77 2.89 8.73 -2.02
CA VAL A 77 1.83 8.85 -3.03
C VAL A 77 0.48 8.72 -2.33
N TYR A 78 -0.36 9.72 -2.49
CA TYR A 78 -1.73 9.71 -2.00
C TYR A 78 -2.69 9.45 -3.15
N VAL A 79 -3.65 8.57 -2.94
CA VAL A 79 -4.71 8.27 -3.92
C VAL A 79 -6.04 8.68 -3.32
N TYR A 80 -6.70 9.63 -3.94
CA TYR A 80 -8.04 10.08 -3.54
C TYR A 80 -9.10 9.62 -4.51
N SER A 81 -10.27 9.27 -3.98
CA SER A 81 -11.50 9.09 -4.72
C SER A 81 -12.26 10.40 -4.79
N LEU A 82 -12.73 10.75 -5.98
CA LEU A 82 -13.57 11.93 -6.24
C LEU A 82 -15.02 11.54 -6.58
N MET A 83 -15.43 10.32 -6.22
CA MET A 83 -16.77 9.81 -6.52
C MET A 83 -17.87 10.37 -5.60
N SER A 84 -17.49 10.96 -4.49
CA SER A 84 -18.37 11.60 -3.50
C SER A 84 -18.20 13.11 -3.54
N ASP A 85 -19.16 13.85 -2.98
CA ASP A 85 -19.05 15.31 -2.84
C ASP A 85 -17.86 15.73 -1.95
N GLU A 86 -17.47 14.89 -1.01
CA GLU A 86 -16.23 15.01 -0.24
C GLU A 86 -15.19 14.02 -0.74
N PRO A 87 -13.97 14.49 -1.05
CA PRO A 87 -12.88 13.63 -1.50
C PRO A 87 -12.45 12.67 -0.38
N GLU A 88 -12.33 11.39 -0.69
CA GLU A 88 -11.93 10.35 0.24
C GLU A 88 -10.51 9.88 -0.05
N LEU A 89 -9.66 9.83 0.99
CA LEU A 89 -8.34 9.22 0.88
C LEU A 89 -8.48 7.69 0.84
N VAL A 90 -8.23 7.10 -0.33
CA VAL A 90 -8.34 5.65 -0.54
C VAL A 90 -7.09 4.92 -0.10
N ARG A 91 -5.92 5.48 -0.42
CA ARG A 91 -4.64 4.84 -0.12
C ARG A 91 -3.52 5.87 0.04
N LYS A 92 -2.63 5.58 0.96
CA LYS A 92 -1.32 6.19 1.10
C LYS A 92 -0.27 5.12 0.80
N VAL A 93 0.61 5.38 -0.16
CA VAL A 93 1.65 4.45 -0.60
C VAL A 93 3.00 5.05 -0.27
N ASP A 94 3.78 4.32 0.49
CA ASP A 94 5.14 4.67 0.90
C ASP A 94 6.16 3.85 0.13
N GLY A 95 7.39 4.40 -0.01
CA GLY A 95 8.51 3.71 -0.64
C GLY A 95 8.38 3.45 -2.14
N LEU A 96 7.35 4.00 -2.82
CA LEU A 96 7.16 3.83 -4.24
C LEU A 96 8.00 4.81 -5.05
N ILE A 97 7.92 6.09 -4.74
CA ILE A 97 8.65 7.16 -5.44
C ILE A 97 9.80 7.67 -4.57
N ARG A 98 10.75 8.33 -5.20
CA ARG A 98 11.87 8.95 -4.49
C ARG A 98 11.43 10.25 -3.80
N THR A 99 12.03 10.56 -2.65
CA THR A 99 11.99 11.89 -2.06
C THR A 99 12.68 12.89 -3.00
N VAL A 100 12.01 13.99 -3.32
CA VAL A 100 12.46 15.02 -4.26
C VAL A 100 12.07 16.39 -3.75
N GLU A 101 12.83 17.42 -4.10
CA GLU A 101 12.42 18.79 -3.87
C GLU A 101 11.41 19.25 -4.93
N THR A 102 10.64 20.29 -4.62
CA THR A 102 9.64 20.82 -5.55
C THR A 102 10.28 21.39 -6.83
N ASP A 103 11.52 21.86 -6.75
CA ASP A 103 12.29 22.45 -7.86
C ASP A 103 13.15 21.44 -8.63
N ASP A 104 13.24 20.19 -8.17
CA ASP A 104 14.02 19.16 -8.85
C ASP A 104 13.49 18.87 -10.25
N GLU A 105 14.39 18.59 -11.19
CA GLU A 105 14.04 18.09 -12.53
C GLU A 105 13.62 16.61 -12.53
N ILE A 106 13.89 15.88 -11.43
CA ILE A 106 13.50 14.48 -11.29
C ILE A 106 11.99 14.40 -11.17
N SER A 107 11.37 13.55 -11.96
CA SER A 107 9.94 13.36 -11.92
C SER A 107 9.54 12.35 -10.83
N SER A 108 8.50 12.69 -10.11
CA SER A 108 7.72 11.76 -9.28
C SER A 108 6.31 11.56 -9.84
N ARG A 109 6.07 12.00 -11.09
CA ARG A 109 4.76 11.92 -11.74
C ARG A 109 4.37 10.48 -11.99
N ILE A 110 3.16 10.16 -11.59
CA ILE A 110 2.52 8.88 -11.84
C ILE A 110 1.82 8.92 -13.18
N ALA A 111 2.02 7.88 -13.98
CA ALA A 111 1.36 7.71 -15.27
C ALA A 111 0.32 6.59 -15.18
N TRP A 112 -0.96 6.94 -15.22
CA TRP A 112 -2.04 5.97 -15.28
C TRP A 112 -2.05 5.22 -16.60
N HIS A 113 -2.21 3.90 -16.53
CA HIS A 113 -2.41 3.08 -17.72
C HIS A 113 -3.78 3.41 -18.35
N PRO A 114 -3.91 3.44 -19.69
CA PRO A 114 -5.16 3.84 -20.35
C PRO A 114 -6.40 3.02 -19.97
N ASP A 115 -6.24 1.77 -19.51
CA ASP A 115 -7.36 0.95 -19.02
C ASP A 115 -7.85 1.34 -17.61
N GLY A 116 -7.14 2.23 -16.93
CA GLY A 116 -7.49 2.74 -15.60
C GLY A 116 -7.36 1.74 -14.46
N ARG A 117 -6.75 0.55 -14.67
CA ARG A 117 -6.62 -0.49 -13.65
C ARG A 117 -5.30 -0.47 -12.91
N ALA A 118 -4.31 0.24 -13.42
CA ALA A 118 -3.00 0.40 -12.80
C ALA A 118 -2.38 1.74 -13.17
N PHE A 119 -1.32 2.09 -12.45
CA PHE A 119 -0.45 3.19 -12.80
C PHE A 119 1.02 2.79 -12.69
N ALA A 120 1.87 3.46 -13.46
CA ALA A 120 3.31 3.35 -13.38
C ALA A 120 3.90 4.52 -12.59
N ALA A 121 4.91 4.25 -11.78
CA ALA A 121 5.64 5.25 -11.01
C ALA A 121 7.15 5.06 -11.13
N PRO A 122 7.93 6.15 -11.22
CA PRO A 122 9.38 6.08 -11.20
C PRO A 122 9.85 5.82 -9.76
N THR A 123 10.70 4.81 -9.57
CA THR A 123 11.22 4.45 -8.25
C THR A 123 12.58 5.06 -7.94
N ALA A 124 12.96 5.04 -6.68
CA ALA A 124 14.29 5.48 -6.25
C ALA A 124 15.42 4.59 -6.82
N THR A 125 15.12 3.36 -7.24
CA THR A 125 16.05 2.41 -7.85
C THR A 125 16.22 2.59 -9.36
N ARG A 126 15.61 3.64 -9.95
CA ARG A 126 15.62 3.94 -11.39
C ARG A 126 14.85 2.93 -12.24
N ASP A 127 14.01 2.15 -11.62
CA ASP A 127 13.06 1.26 -12.26
C ASP A 127 11.69 1.94 -12.34
N ILE A 128 10.79 1.35 -13.10
CA ILE A 128 9.40 1.80 -13.17
C ILE A 128 8.53 0.71 -12.57
N GLN A 129 7.90 1.00 -11.45
CA GLN A 129 7.00 0.06 -10.79
C GLN A 129 5.57 0.28 -11.24
N VAL A 130 4.86 -0.80 -11.52
CA VAL A 130 3.41 -0.78 -11.79
C VAL A 130 2.66 -1.16 -10.54
N MET A 131 1.66 -0.37 -10.19
CA MET A 131 0.78 -0.61 -9.04
C MET A 131 -0.66 -0.79 -9.52
N SER A 132 -1.34 -1.80 -9.01
CA SER A 132 -2.75 -2.06 -9.33
C SER A 132 -3.69 -1.12 -8.55
N ARG A 133 -4.84 -0.79 -9.15
CA ARG A 133 -5.89 -0.01 -8.49
C ARG A 133 -6.76 -0.85 -7.55
N GLY A 134 -6.85 -2.17 -7.75
CA GLY A 134 -7.79 -3.01 -7.02
C GLY A 134 -7.39 -3.24 -5.56
N ASP A 135 -6.16 -3.62 -5.36
CA ASP A 135 -5.55 -3.94 -4.06
C ASP A 135 -4.47 -2.92 -3.65
N TRP A 136 -4.06 -2.05 -4.56
CA TRP A 136 -2.98 -1.09 -4.37
C TRP A 136 -1.64 -1.78 -4.05
N GLU A 137 -1.40 -2.91 -4.70
CA GLU A 137 -0.17 -3.68 -4.56
C GLU A 137 0.73 -3.55 -5.79
N ASN A 138 2.02 -3.78 -5.55
CA ASN A 138 3.02 -3.80 -6.60
C ASN A 138 2.79 -4.98 -7.54
N GLN A 139 2.78 -4.70 -8.82
CA GLN A 139 2.66 -5.66 -9.89
C GLN A 139 4.01 -5.80 -10.62
N ARG A 140 4.01 -5.89 -11.94
CA ARG A 140 5.22 -5.98 -12.73
C ARG A 140 6.01 -4.68 -12.72
N ALA A 141 7.32 -4.79 -12.93
CA ALA A 141 8.22 -3.65 -13.02
C ALA A 141 8.99 -3.67 -14.37
N PHE A 142 9.33 -2.48 -14.84
CA PHE A 142 10.25 -2.28 -15.95
C PHE A 142 11.63 -1.96 -15.36
N THR A 143 12.53 -2.92 -15.42
CA THR A 143 13.81 -2.89 -14.71
C THR A 143 15.01 -2.88 -15.67
N SER A 144 16.17 -2.50 -15.14
CA SER A 144 17.45 -2.58 -15.86
C SER A 144 17.50 -1.74 -17.15
N GLY A 145 16.78 -0.63 -17.21
CA GLY A 145 16.80 0.25 -18.38
C GLY A 145 17.61 1.51 -18.16
N HIS A 146 17.19 2.35 -17.23
CA HIS A 146 17.84 3.62 -16.96
C HIS A 146 19.03 3.47 -15.99
N MET A 147 20.10 4.20 -16.33
CA MET A 147 21.28 4.33 -15.46
C MET A 147 21.23 5.65 -14.65
N GLY A 148 20.37 6.57 -15.01
CA GLY A 148 20.07 7.83 -14.31
C GLY A 148 18.63 7.87 -13.81
N ASP A 149 18.32 8.89 -13.00
CA ASP A 149 16.98 9.08 -12.47
C ASP A 149 15.98 9.39 -13.59
N ILE A 150 14.77 8.88 -13.45
CA ILE A 150 13.71 9.04 -14.45
C ILE A 150 13.13 10.44 -14.36
N THR A 151 13.01 11.10 -15.50
CA THR A 151 12.50 12.48 -15.62
C THR A 151 11.08 12.56 -16.18
N ALA A 152 10.67 11.58 -16.99
CA ALA A 152 9.30 11.54 -17.53
C ALA A 152 8.85 10.12 -17.87
N LEU A 153 7.54 9.89 -17.82
CA LEU A 153 6.86 8.64 -18.17
C LEU A 153 5.59 8.93 -18.95
N ALA A 154 5.32 8.17 -20.00
CA ALA A 154 4.05 8.25 -20.72
C ALA A 154 3.66 6.90 -21.35
N TRP A 155 2.43 6.43 -21.08
CA TRP A 155 1.85 5.27 -21.76
C TRP A 155 1.41 5.62 -23.17
N SER A 156 1.57 4.69 -24.11
CA SER A 156 0.92 4.81 -25.41
C SER A 156 -0.61 4.80 -25.26
N PRO A 157 -1.36 5.47 -26.15
CA PRO A 157 -2.82 5.58 -26.03
C PRO A 157 -3.57 4.24 -25.95
N ASN A 158 -3.01 3.18 -26.54
CA ASN A 158 -3.57 1.84 -26.49
C ASN A 158 -2.99 0.96 -25.37
N GLY A 159 -2.10 1.48 -24.53
CA GLY A 159 -1.48 0.75 -23.41
C GLY A 159 -0.47 -0.33 -23.81
N SER A 160 -0.17 -0.51 -25.10
CA SER A 160 0.75 -1.55 -25.56
C SER A 160 2.22 -1.25 -25.28
N MET A 161 2.56 0.00 -25.05
CA MET A 161 3.92 0.48 -24.84
C MET A 161 3.97 1.56 -23.74
N LEU A 162 5.12 1.65 -23.10
CA LEU A 162 5.49 2.72 -22.19
C LEU A 162 6.73 3.42 -22.73
N VAL A 163 6.79 4.72 -22.63
CA VAL A 163 8.01 5.49 -22.90
C VAL A 163 8.50 6.13 -21.61
N SER A 164 9.80 6.13 -21.41
CA SER A 164 10.45 6.75 -20.26
C SER A 164 11.66 7.55 -20.70
N ALA A 165 11.92 8.67 -20.04
CA ALA A 165 13.13 9.46 -20.20
C ALA A 165 13.87 9.55 -18.86
N GLY A 166 15.19 9.69 -18.91
CA GLY A 166 16.03 9.77 -17.72
C GLY A 166 17.22 10.70 -17.84
N LYS A 167 17.82 11.02 -16.69
CA LYS A 167 19.07 11.80 -16.60
C LYS A 167 20.30 11.08 -17.21
N ASP A 168 20.16 9.81 -17.60
CA ASP A 168 21.14 9.07 -18.39
C ASP A 168 21.16 9.48 -19.88
N ARG A 169 20.41 10.51 -20.25
CA ARG A 169 20.30 11.07 -21.60
C ARG A 169 19.68 10.10 -22.60
N LYS A 170 18.77 9.26 -22.13
CA LYS A 170 18.09 8.26 -22.96
C LYS A 170 16.58 8.41 -22.84
N ILE A 171 15.92 8.16 -23.98
CA ILE A 171 14.50 7.83 -24.03
C ILE A 171 14.40 6.36 -24.36
N LEU A 172 13.71 5.59 -23.52
CA LEU A 172 13.51 4.15 -23.66
C LEU A 172 12.06 3.88 -24.04
N LEU A 173 11.88 3.06 -25.06
CA LEU A 173 10.57 2.53 -25.45
C LEU A 173 10.46 1.09 -24.97
N TRP A 174 9.44 0.80 -24.19
CA TRP A 174 9.19 -0.51 -23.59
C TRP A 174 7.92 -1.14 -24.15
N GLU A 175 7.94 -2.43 -24.35
CA GLU A 175 6.73 -3.22 -24.59
C GLU A 175 6.04 -3.57 -23.25
N THR A 176 4.77 -3.23 -23.12
CA THR A 176 3.99 -3.46 -21.89
C THR A 176 3.92 -4.93 -21.50
N LYS A 177 3.71 -5.82 -22.50
CA LYS A 177 3.50 -7.24 -22.27
C LYS A 177 4.74 -7.97 -21.73
N THR A 178 5.91 -7.63 -22.24
CA THR A 178 7.17 -8.31 -21.91
C THR A 178 8.04 -7.55 -20.92
N GLN A 179 7.74 -6.28 -20.66
CA GLN A 179 8.53 -5.33 -19.88
C GLN A 179 9.97 -5.17 -20.43
N LYS A 180 10.17 -5.45 -21.72
CA LYS A 180 11.47 -5.31 -22.37
C LYS A 180 11.59 -4.01 -23.16
N ILE A 181 12.80 -3.48 -23.22
CA ILE A 181 13.14 -2.34 -24.09
C ILE A 181 13.13 -2.81 -25.53
N ILE A 182 12.38 -2.11 -26.39
CA ILE A 182 12.27 -2.36 -27.82
C ILE A 182 12.97 -1.30 -28.67
N ALA A 183 13.21 -0.11 -28.12
CA ALA A 183 14.01 0.92 -28.76
C ALA A 183 14.66 1.84 -27.72
N THR A 184 15.79 2.45 -28.09
CA THR A 184 16.52 3.41 -27.27
C THR A 184 16.91 4.59 -28.15
N TYR A 185 16.72 5.80 -27.62
CA TYR A 185 17.07 7.04 -28.30
C TYR A 185 17.91 7.92 -27.39
N ASP A 186 18.91 8.59 -27.93
CA ASP A 186 19.81 9.45 -27.17
C ASP A 186 19.31 10.90 -27.25
N TYR A 187 18.70 11.38 -26.18
CA TYR A 187 18.27 12.77 -25.99
C TYR A 187 18.54 13.22 -24.56
N ALA A 188 19.19 14.38 -24.43
CA ALA A 188 19.55 14.92 -23.14
C ALA A 188 18.40 15.73 -22.52
N ASP A 189 18.34 15.71 -21.21
CA ASP A 189 17.60 16.66 -20.36
C ASP A 189 16.10 16.74 -20.70
N VAL A 190 15.51 15.61 -21.04
CA VAL A 190 14.07 15.51 -21.32
C VAL A 190 13.28 15.69 -20.03
N VAL A 191 12.30 16.61 -20.06
CA VAL A 191 11.48 16.99 -18.90
C VAL A 191 10.09 16.37 -18.96
N ASP A 192 9.46 16.33 -20.14
CA ASP A 192 8.11 15.78 -20.30
C ASP A 192 7.93 15.10 -21.65
N LEU A 193 7.02 14.14 -21.72
CA LEU A 193 6.74 13.27 -22.85
C LEU A 193 5.24 13.22 -23.12
N ALA A 194 4.84 13.33 -24.38
CA ALA A 194 3.44 13.18 -24.77
C ALA A 194 3.27 12.41 -26.08
N TRP A 195 2.45 11.37 -26.06
CA TRP A 195 2.06 10.64 -27.25
C TRP A 195 0.98 11.37 -28.04
N HIS A 196 1.07 11.30 -29.35
CA HIS A 196 -0.06 11.66 -30.19
C HIS A 196 -1.17 10.58 -30.07
N PRO A 197 -2.42 10.97 -29.86
CA PRO A 197 -3.49 10.01 -29.56
C PRO A 197 -3.80 9.00 -30.68
N LEU A 198 -3.48 9.31 -31.96
CA LEU A 198 -3.86 8.49 -33.11
C LEU A 198 -2.70 8.13 -34.04
N LYS A 199 -1.55 8.78 -33.91
CA LYS A 199 -0.42 8.60 -34.84
C LYS A 199 0.81 8.07 -34.12
N ASN A 200 1.69 7.40 -34.86
CA ASN A 200 3.02 7.05 -34.37
C ASN A 200 3.91 8.30 -34.27
N LEU A 201 3.64 9.12 -33.27
CA LEU A 201 4.32 10.39 -33.05
C LEU A 201 4.46 10.62 -31.54
N LEU A 202 5.66 10.97 -31.12
CA LEU A 202 5.96 11.39 -29.74
C LEU A 202 6.43 12.85 -29.77
N SER A 203 5.93 13.66 -28.88
CA SER A 203 6.47 14.97 -28.58
C SER A 203 7.13 14.97 -27.20
N PHE A 204 8.20 15.72 -27.04
CA PHE A 204 8.87 15.89 -25.76
C PHE A 204 9.52 17.27 -25.66
N THR A 205 9.73 17.67 -24.42
CA THR A 205 10.39 18.94 -24.08
C THR A 205 11.68 18.64 -23.31
N ASN A 206 12.63 19.56 -23.39
CA ASN A 206 13.86 19.50 -22.61
C ASN A 206 14.03 20.73 -21.70
N SER A 207 14.99 20.66 -20.77
CA SER A 207 15.28 21.76 -19.85
C SER A 207 15.83 23.02 -20.52
N ASN A 208 16.28 22.95 -21.79
CA ASN A 208 16.71 24.09 -22.56
C ASN A 208 15.54 24.92 -23.15
N GLY A 209 14.29 24.49 -22.90
CA GLY A 209 13.10 25.15 -23.46
C GLY A 209 12.80 24.78 -24.90
N GLU A 210 13.33 23.68 -25.41
CA GLU A 210 13.08 23.18 -26.75
C GLU A 210 11.93 22.16 -26.74
N VAL A 211 11.14 22.14 -27.81
CA VAL A 211 10.05 21.18 -28.05
C VAL A 211 10.40 20.38 -29.31
N TYR A 212 10.41 19.08 -29.14
CA TYR A 212 10.68 18.13 -30.21
C TYR A 212 9.39 17.38 -30.61
N ILE A 213 9.28 17.11 -31.91
CA ILE A 213 8.24 16.26 -32.47
C ILE A 213 8.92 15.16 -33.26
N TYR A 214 8.82 13.93 -32.80
CA TYR A 214 9.42 12.75 -33.43
C TYR A 214 8.37 11.96 -34.18
N ASN A 215 8.40 12.02 -35.52
CA ASN A 215 7.53 11.23 -36.37
C ASN A 215 8.08 9.81 -36.49
N ASP A 216 7.18 8.82 -36.59
CA ASP A 216 7.52 7.41 -36.67
C ASP A 216 8.43 6.95 -35.51
N PHE A 217 8.10 7.41 -34.31
CA PHE A 217 8.86 7.15 -33.08
C PHE A 217 9.00 5.65 -32.79
N VAL A 218 7.94 4.86 -33.02
CA VAL A 218 7.98 3.39 -32.90
C VAL A 218 8.62 2.83 -34.17
N PRO A 219 9.73 2.07 -34.06
CA PRO A 219 10.40 1.47 -35.22
C PRO A 219 9.47 0.59 -36.06
N ALA A 220 9.74 0.48 -37.35
CA ALA A 220 8.90 -0.28 -38.29
C ALA A 220 8.70 -1.72 -37.89
N GLU A 221 9.70 -2.36 -37.26
CA GLU A 221 9.64 -3.72 -36.73
C GLU A 221 8.56 -3.88 -35.66
N HIS A 222 8.31 -2.84 -34.89
CA HIS A 222 7.33 -2.80 -33.80
C HIS A 222 6.07 -1.98 -34.14
N ALA A 223 5.92 -1.49 -35.36
CA ALA A 223 4.79 -0.66 -35.78
C ALA A 223 3.42 -1.36 -35.61
N HIS A 224 3.39 -2.69 -35.54
CA HIS A 224 2.19 -3.44 -35.24
C HIS A 224 1.63 -3.14 -33.85
N LEU A 225 2.48 -2.80 -32.84
CA LEU A 225 2.08 -2.48 -31.47
C LEU A 225 1.21 -1.21 -31.42
N VAL A 226 1.46 -0.24 -32.29
CA VAL A 226 0.66 0.99 -32.36
C VAL A 226 -0.78 0.71 -32.79
N LYS A 227 -0.97 -0.32 -33.60
CA LYS A 227 -2.28 -0.69 -34.20
C LYS A 227 -3.06 -1.72 -33.40
N LEU A 228 -2.51 -2.22 -32.28
CA LEU A 228 -3.21 -3.15 -31.44
C LEU A 228 -4.45 -2.49 -30.82
N ALA A 229 -5.48 -3.30 -30.60
CA ALA A 229 -6.60 -2.93 -29.73
C ALA A 229 -6.07 -2.57 -28.33
N PRO A 230 -6.83 -1.79 -27.54
CA PRO A 230 -6.42 -1.45 -26.17
C PRO A 230 -5.94 -2.69 -25.39
N GLN A 231 -4.75 -2.60 -24.85
CA GLN A 231 -4.09 -3.67 -24.10
C GLN A 231 -4.34 -3.49 -22.60
N PRO A 232 -4.41 -4.56 -21.83
CA PRO A 232 -4.52 -4.50 -20.37
C PRO A 232 -3.21 -4.07 -19.73
N ALA A 233 -3.29 -3.49 -18.54
CA ALA A 233 -2.15 -3.21 -17.69
C ALA A 233 -1.36 -4.50 -17.36
N PRO A 234 -0.04 -4.41 -17.14
CA PRO A 234 0.82 -5.58 -16.93
C PRO A 234 0.72 -6.09 -15.49
N PHE A 235 -0.24 -6.95 -15.22
CA PHE A 235 -0.42 -7.56 -13.91
C PHE A 235 0.34 -8.89 -13.76
N ILE A 236 0.75 -9.21 -12.54
CA ILE A 236 1.11 -10.56 -12.11
C ILE A 236 -0.19 -11.34 -11.85
N HIS A 237 -1.10 -10.75 -11.07
CA HIS A 237 -2.48 -11.19 -10.90
C HIS A 237 -3.40 -9.97 -11.07
N ASP A 238 -4.63 -10.17 -11.52
CA ASP A 238 -5.60 -9.08 -11.73
C ASP A 238 -6.72 -9.18 -10.69
N PRO A 239 -6.64 -8.41 -9.59
CA PRO A 239 -7.60 -8.49 -8.49
C PRO A 239 -9.03 -8.15 -8.93
N LEU A 240 -9.20 -7.30 -9.94
CA LEU A 240 -10.53 -6.94 -10.44
C LEU A 240 -11.15 -8.04 -11.28
N SER A 241 -10.35 -8.82 -12.02
CA SER A 241 -10.84 -9.98 -12.77
C SER A 241 -11.19 -11.14 -11.84
N GLU A 242 -10.47 -11.34 -10.75
CA GLU A 242 -10.74 -12.35 -9.73
C GLU A 242 -12.05 -12.09 -8.99
N ILE A 243 -12.31 -10.85 -8.60
CA ILE A 243 -13.59 -10.44 -8.00
C ILE A 243 -14.75 -10.72 -8.96
N SER A 244 -14.58 -10.37 -10.23
CA SER A 244 -15.59 -10.61 -11.28
C SER A 244 -15.82 -12.09 -11.54
N ALA A 245 -14.77 -12.92 -11.50
CA ALA A 245 -14.86 -14.36 -11.66
C ALA A 245 -15.59 -15.03 -10.48
N ASN A 246 -15.33 -14.57 -9.26
CA ASN A 246 -16.01 -15.06 -8.07
C ASN A 246 -17.48 -14.64 -8.02
N ALA A 247 -17.81 -13.43 -8.47
CA ALA A 247 -19.20 -12.98 -8.62
C ALA A 247 -19.97 -13.81 -9.68
N ARG A 248 -19.34 -14.18 -10.80
CA ARG A 248 -19.95 -15.05 -11.82
C ARG A 248 -20.12 -16.50 -11.34
N ARG A 249 -19.22 -17.02 -10.51
CA ARG A 249 -19.36 -18.37 -9.92
C ARG A 249 -20.52 -18.45 -8.93
N SER A 250 -20.85 -17.37 -8.23
CA SER A 250 -21.99 -17.32 -7.32
C SER A 250 -23.36 -17.23 -8.02
N THR A 251 -23.41 -16.80 -9.29
CA THR A 251 -24.66 -16.68 -10.05
C THR A 251 -24.99 -17.88 -10.95
N VAL A 252 -24.06 -18.83 -11.13
CA VAL A 252 -24.24 -20.00 -12.03
C VAL A 252 -24.75 -21.26 -11.30
N ASN A 253 -24.93 -21.24 -9.99
CA ASN A 253 -25.48 -22.36 -9.23
C ASN A 253 -27.01 -22.34 -9.13
N GLY A 254 -27.68 -22.05 -10.23
CA GLY A 254 -29.13 -22.14 -10.36
C GLY A 254 -29.58 -22.73 -11.68
N HIS A 255 -29.91 -24.00 -11.65
CA HIS A 255 -30.71 -24.78 -12.60
C HIS A 255 -30.06 -25.59 -13.74
N LYS A 256 -30.13 -26.86 -13.55
CA LYS A 256 -30.83 -27.97 -14.21
C LYS A 256 -30.11 -28.86 -15.20
N ASP A 257 -30.23 -30.11 -14.82
CA ASP A 257 -30.69 -31.34 -15.50
C ASP A 257 -29.81 -31.99 -16.58
N VAL A 258 -29.31 -33.05 -16.18
CA VAL A 258 -29.08 -34.48 -16.61
C VAL A 258 -29.81 -34.92 -17.88
N PRO A 259 -29.43 -36.03 -18.63
CA PRO A 259 -28.20 -36.83 -18.63
C PRO A 259 -27.73 -37.21 -20.08
N HIS A 260 -26.56 -37.75 -20.26
CA HIS A 260 -26.28 -39.03 -20.93
C HIS A 260 -24.79 -39.28 -21.18
N ARG A 261 -24.32 -40.34 -20.55
CA ARG A 261 -23.59 -41.50 -21.07
C ARG A 261 -22.61 -41.30 -22.21
N GLY A 262 -21.34 -41.57 -21.92
CA GLY A 262 -20.53 -42.29 -22.89
C GLY A 262 -19.11 -41.79 -23.08
N VAL A 263 -18.20 -42.70 -22.73
CA VAL A 263 -16.90 -42.93 -23.35
C VAL A 263 -15.70 -42.20 -22.77
N ARG A 264 -14.92 -43.00 -22.10
CA ARG A 264 -13.53 -42.80 -21.71
C ARG A 264 -12.65 -42.41 -22.90
N ARG A 265 -11.82 -41.39 -22.67
CA ARG A 265 -10.41 -41.41 -23.15
C ARG A 265 -9.61 -40.52 -22.24
N GLY A 266 -8.53 -41.08 -21.71
CA GLY A 266 -7.62 -40.45 -20.80
C GLY A 266 -6.84 -39.34 -21.46
N THR A 267 -6.61 -38.30 -20.69
CA THR A 267 -5.53 -37.37 -20.93
C THR A 267 -4.51 -37.55 -19.81
N PRO A 268 -3.24 -37.69 -20.13
CA PRO A 268 -2.16 -37.72 -19.15
C PRO A 268 -1.73 -36.29 -18.93
N ASP A 269 -2.05 -35.73 -17.78
CA ASP A 269 -1.32 -34.60 -17.25
C ASP A 269 -1.29 -34.69 -15.71
N SER A 270 -0.36 -35.52 -15.31
CA SER A 270 0.16 -35.49 -13.96
C SER A 270 1.43 -34.65 -13.98
N LEU A 271 1.43 -33.54 -13.28
CA LEU A 271 2.57 -32.67 -13.01
C LEU A 271 3.59 -33.31 -12.06
N ASP A 272 3.46 -34.61 -11.76
CA ASP A 272 4.35 -35.38 -10.87
C ASP A 272 5.70 -35.77 -11.52
N GLY A 273 5.97 -35.34 -12.74
CA GLY A 273 7.19 -35.71 -13.47
C GLY A 273 8.33 -34.69 -13.46
N ILE A 274 8.19 -33.52 -12.82
CA ILE A 274 9.19 -32.43 -12.94
C ILE A 274 9.93 -32.13 -11.63
N LEU A 275 9.51 -32.71 -10.51
CA LEU A 275 10.29 -32.59 -9.27
C LEU A 275 10.97 -33.92 -8.94
N GLY A 276 12.16 -34.08 -9.55
CA GLY A 276 13.11 -35.12 -9.18
C GLY A 276 13.52 -34.98 -7.72
N SER A 277 13.49 -36.12 -7.07
CA SER A 277 14.03 -36.38 -5.73
C SER A 277 15.43 -35.85 -5.55
N GLU A 278 15.71 -35.56 -4.30
CA GLU A 278 16.97 -35.29 -3.61
C GLU A 278 17.15 -33.81 -3.25
N ILE A 279 16.89 -33.54 -1.96
CA ILE A 279 17.91 -33.21 -0.96
C ILE A 279 17.22 -33.16 0.41
N MET A 280 17.70 -34.03 1.31
CA MET A 280 17.51 -33.88 2.75
C MET A 280 18.22 -32.61 3.23
N GLY A 281 17.58 -31.88 4.11
CA GLY A 281 18.14 -30.75 4.85
C GLY A 281 17.10 -30.16 5.76
N ASP A 282 17.27 -30.45 7.03
CA ASP A 282 16.48 -30.00 8.18
C ASP A 282 16.31 -28.46 8.24
N GLU A 283 15.22 -28.10 8.96
CA GLU A 283 15.00 -26.81 9.63
C GLU A 283 14.49 -25.67 8.72
N ASP A 284 13.17 -25.48 8.75
CA ASP A 284 12.54 -24.27 9.30
C ASP A 284 11.02 -24.35 9.17
N ASP A 285 10.45 -24.85 10.23
CA ASP A 285 9.04 -24.79 10.55
C ASP A 285 8.67 -23.32 10.88
N PHE A 286 8.32 -22.52 9.89
CA PHE A 286 7.74 -21.20 10.13
C PHE A 286 6.86 -20.71 8.99
N VAL A 287 5.60 -21.18 8.96
CA VAL A 287 4.39 -20.39 8.68
C VAL A 287 3.18 -21.26 9.02
N VAL A 288 2.54 -21.02 10.13
CA VAL A 288 1.18 -21.48 10.38
C VAL A 288 0.26 -20.46 9.75
N ASP A 289 -0.34 -20.82 8.64
CA ASP A 289 -1.39 -20.06 7.98
C ASP A 289 -2.68 -20.24 8.79
N ASP A 290 -3.18 -19.14 9.37
CA ASP A 290 -4.39 -19.10 10.21
C ASP A 290 -5.61 -18.79 9.33
N ASP A 291 -5.93 -19.69 8.43
CA ASP A 291 -7.11 -19.58 7.56
C ASP A 291 -8.30 -20.46 7.98
N GLY A 292 -8.40 -20.77 9.26
CA GLY A 292 -9.65 -21.26 9.88
C GLY A 292 -10.21 -22.58 9.33
N ALA A 293 -9.41 -23.44 8.70
CA ALA A 293 -9.81 -24.76 8.28
C ALA A 293 -9.71 -25.73 9.46
N GLY A 294 -10.86 -26.15 9.96
CA GLY A 294 -11.05 -26.93 11.17
C GLY A 294 -10.18 -28.17 11.28
N TYR A 295 -9.54 -28.30 12.43
CA TYR A 295 -8.80 -29.48 12.84
C TYR A 295 -9.75 -30.68 13.01
N ALA A 296 -9.55 -31.71 12.21
CA ALA A 296 -10.16 -33.01 12.47
C ALA A 296 -9.50 -33.63 13.69
N LEU A 297 -10.27 -33.88 14.72
CA LEU A 297 -9.83 -34.60 15.93
C LEU A 297 -9.28 -35.99 15.55
N VAL A 298 -7.99 -36.19 15.73
CA VAL A 298 -7.34 -37.49 15.60
C VAL A 298 -7.38 -38.18 16.94
N ASN A 299 -8.08 -39.32 17.00
CA ASN A 299 -8.07 -40.17 18.20
C ASN A 299 -6.68 -40.77 18.44
N ALA A 300 -6.32 -40.94 19.70
CA ALA A 300 -5.03 -41.36 20.24
C ALA A 300 -4.42 -42.69 19.67
N ASN A 301 -5.03 -43.32 18.68
CA ASN A 301 -4.59 -44.60 18.11
C ASN A 301 -4.31 -44.58 16.60
N GLY A 302 -4.16 -43.44 15.98
CA GLY A 302 -3.55 -43.31 14.64
C GLY A 302 -4.21 -44.09 13.48
N LYS A 303 -5.49 -44.50 13.59
CA LYS A 303 -6.20 -45.18 12.51
C LYS A 303 -7.41 -44.38 12.05
N ARG A 304 -7.46 -44.06 10.78
CA ARG A 304 -8.63 -43.48 10.13
C ARG A 304 -9.74 -44.56 10.08
N PRO A 305 -10.99 -44.24 10.42
CA PRO A 305 -12.11 -45.15 10.20
C PRO A 305 -12.46 -45.17 8.71
N THR A 306 -12.28 -46.30 8.07
CA THR A 306 -12.89 -46.64 6.79
C THR A 306 -14.30 -47.14 7.07
N GLY A 307 -15.27 -46.27 6.88
CA GLY A 307 -16.69 -46.62 6.93
C GLY A 307 -17.36 -46.11 5.66
N ASN A 308 -17.72 -47.04 4.76
CA ASN A 308 -18.67 -46.82 3.70
C ASN A 308 -20.00 -46.42 4.36
N VAL A 309 -20.50 -45.24 4.06
CA VAL A 309 -21.88 -44.88 4.36
C VAL A 309 -22.55 -44.52 3.05
N ASP A 310 -23.56 -45.29 2.68
CA ASP A 310 -24.41 -45.08 1.54
C ASP A 310 -25.13 -43.73 1.59
N PRO A 311 -25.25 -42.98 0.48
CA PRO A 311 -25.79 -41.61 0.48
C PRO A 311 -27.32 -41.50 0.47
N PHE A 312 -28.07 -42.53 0.77
CA PHE A 312 -29.54 -42.49 0.66
C PHE A 312 -30.20 -43.26 1.81
N ASP A 313 -30.39 -42.67 2.95
CA ASP A 313 -31.58 -42.73 3.80
C ASP A 313 -31.34 -41.95 5.09
N GLY A 314 -32.07 -40.84 5.29
CA GLY A 314 -32.13 -40.13 6.57
C GLY A 314 -33.03 -38.89 6.50
N PRO A 315 -33.93 -38.71 7.48
CA PRO A 315 -34.87 -37.60 7.44
C PRO A 315 -34.17 -36.26 7.57
N LEU A 316 -34.64 -35.27 6.83
CA LEU A 316 -34.22 -33.85 6.82
C LEU A 316 -34.02 -33.34 8.27
N SER A 317 -32.80 -33.46 8.78
CA SER A 317 -32.42 -32.77 9.99
C SER A 317 -32.30 -31.28 9.66
N LYS A 318 -33.12 -30.47 10.31
CA LYS A 318 -33.07 -29.01 10.31
C LYS A 318 -31.60 -28.57 10.45
N ARG A 319 -31.09 -27.89 9.45
CA ARG A 319 -29.80 -27.14 9.55
C ARG A 319 -29.92 -26.28 10.80
N ARG A 320 -29.21 -26.66 11.87
CA ARG A 320 -28.92 -25.74 12.95
C ARG A 320 -28.17 -24.57 12.32
N THR A 321 -28.83 -23.43 12.24
CA THR A 321 -28.14 -22.16 12.10
C THR A 321 -27.18 -22.08 13.28
N GLN A 322 -25.89 -22.22 13.03
CA GLN A 322 -24.89 -21.86 14.02
C GLN A 322 -25.14 -20.38 14.31
N THR A 323 -25.73 -20.11 15.46
CA THR A 323 -25.73 -18.78 16.04
C THR A 323 -24.27 -18.44 16.30
N TRP A 324 -23.78 -17.42 15.61
CA TRP A 324 -22.45 -16.86 15.85
C TRP A 324 -22.42 -16.39 17.32
N GLU A 325 -21.64 -17.08 18.14
CA GLU A 325 -21.34 -16.64 19.50
C GLU A 325 -20.02 -15.89 19.45
N PRO A 326 -19.96 -14.63 19.90
CA PRO A 326 -18.72 -13.89 19.93
C PRO A 326 -17.72 -14.62 20.83
N GLN A 327 -16.55 -14.93 20.29
CA GLN A 327 -15.44 -15.45 21.08
C GLN A 327 -14.92 -14.32 21.97
N TYR A 328 -15.03 -14.50 23.28
CA TYR A 328 -14.42 -13.57 24.23
C TYR A 328 -12.93 -13.91 24.36
N HIS A 329 -12.10 -12.96 23.97
CA HIS A 329 -10.66 -13.01 24.21
C HIS A 329 -10.34 -12.33 25.55
N GLU A 330 -9.29 -12.81 26.21
CA GLU A 330 -8.73 -12.10 27.35
C GLU A 330 -8.25 -10.70 26.90
N SER A 331 -8.38 -9.73 27.82
CA SER A 331 -7.90 -8.37 27.54
C SER A 331 -6.38 -8.38 27.32
N PHE A 332 -5.93 -7.64 26.34
CA PHE A 332 -4.51 -7.50 26.00
C PHE A 332 -4.13 -6.04 25.79
N GLN A 333 -2.86 -5.72 26.00
CA GLN A 333 -2.31 -4.41 25.66
C GLN A 333 -1.91 -4.38 24.18
N PRO A 334 -2.47 -3.47 23.37
CA PRO A 334 -2.06 -3.31 21.97
C PRO A 334 -0.55 -3.09 21.83
N GLY A 335 0.08 -3.79 20.88
CA GLY A 335 1.52 -3.71 20.64
C GLY A 335 2.39 -4.49 21.61
N SER A 336 1.80 -5.23 22.58
CA SER A 336 2.56 -6.09 23.47
C SER A 336 2.69 -7.51 22.92
N THR A 337 3.76 -8.22 23.35
CA THR A 337 4.01 -9.61 22.97
C THR A 337 4.04 -10.50 24.22
N PRO A 338 3.86 -11.82 24.09
CA PRO A 338 4.22 -12.77 25.12
C PRO A 338 5.73 -12.72 25.44
N TRP A 339 6.12 -13.26 26.59
CA TRP A 339 7.51 -13.45 26.92
C TRP A 339 8.18 -14.43 25.95
N ARG A 340 9.36 -14.03 25.42
CA ARG A 340 10.27 -14.92 24.68
C ARG A 340 11.59 -15.02 25.42
N GLY A 341 11.81 -16.14 26.12
CA GLY A 341 12.94 -16.26 27.05
C GLY A 341 12.82 -15.19 28.14
N ASN A 342 13.82 -14.34 28.27
CA ASN A 342 13.86 -13.25 29.24
C ASN A 342 13.46 -11.86 28.66
N ARG A 343 12.89 -11.81 27.46
CA ARG A 343 12.53 -10.56 26.77
C ARG A 343 11.04 -10.51 26.44
N LYS A 344 10.45 -9.32 26.57
CA LYS A 344 9.06 -9.04 26.19
C LYS A 344 8.96 -7.63 25.62
N TYR A 345 8.18 -7.44 24.54
CA TYR A 345 7.77 -6.12 24.09
C TYR A 345 6.52 -5.70 24.86
N LEU A 346 6.54 -4.49 25.42
CA LEU A 346 5.43 -3.91 26.15
C LEU A 346 4.56 -3.03 25.26
N CYS A 347 5.14 -2.41 24.23
CA CYS A 347 4.47 -1.58 23.24
C CYS A 347 5.26 -1.57 21.94
N LEU A 348 4.54 -1.59 20.83
CA LEU A 348 5.08 -1.36 19.48
C LEU A 348 4.06 -0.54 18.71
N ASN A 349 4.46 0.63 18.21
CA ASN A 349 3.62 1.53 17.41
C ASN A 349 4.46 2.32 16.39
N LEU A 350 3.88 3.35 15.77
CA LEU A 350 4.55 4.15 14.74
C LEU A 350 5.63 5.10 15.28
N THR A 351 5.60 5.46 16.55
CA THR A 351 6.59 6.35 17.20
C THR A 351 7.85 5.58 17.60
N GLY A 352 7.70 4.32 18.02
CA GLY A 352 8.80 3.50 18.48
C GLY A 352 8.34 2.23 19.18
N PHE A 353 9.21 1.66 20.00
CA PHE A 353 8.90 0.46 20.76
C PHE A 353 9.48 0.47 22.16
N VAL A 354 8.79 -0.22 23.06
CA VAL A 354 9.16 -0.40 24.46
C VAL A 354 9.32 -1.88 24.72
N TRP A 355 10.47 -2.27 25.24
CA TRP A 355 10.74 -3.66 25.59
C TRP A 355 11.39 -3.79 26.96
N THR A 356 11.25 -4.94 27.56
CA THR A 356 11.78 -5.24 28.87
C THR A 356 12.55 -6.55 28.87
N VAL A 357 13.61 -6.60 29.70
CA VAL A 357 14.42 -7.80 29.95
C VAL A 357 14.32 -8.14 31.42
N ASP A 358 13.94 -9.36 31.72
CA ASP A 358 13.93 -9.92 33.07
C ASP A 358 15.35 -10.28 33.51
N GLN A 359 15.75 -9.80 34.69
CA GLN A 359 17.06 -10.01 35.32
C GLN A 359 16.91 -10.62 36.73
N ASP A 360 15.89 -11.45 36.94
CA ASP A 360 15.56 -12.17 38.17
C ASP A 360 15.11 -11.28 39.35
N THR A 361 15.81 -10.21 39.63
CA THR A 361 15.51 -9.28 40.76
C THR A 361 14.83 -7.99 40.32
N HIS A 362 14.97 -7.62 39.08
CA HIS A 362 14.41 -6.42 38.45
C HIS A 362 14.34 -6.59 36.96
N ASN A 363 13.60 -5.74 36.30
CA ASN A 363 13.60 -5.68 34.85
C ASN A 363 14.43 -4.47 34.38
N THR A 364 15.02 -4.56 33.18
CA THR A 364 15.51 -3.41 32.48
C THR A 364 14.54 -3.06 31.37
N VAL A 365 13.95 -1.88 31.45
CA VAL A 365 13.05 -1.34 30.41
C VAL A 365 13.83 -0.44 29.50
N THR A 366 13.68 -0.65 28.19
CA THR A 366 14.28 0.19 27.14
C THR A 366 13.17 0.75 26.26
N VAL A 367 13.27 2.03 25.96
CA VAL A 367 12.39 2.75 25.02
C VAL A 367 13.26 3.23 23.87
N GLU A 368 12.91 2.79 22.67
CA GLU A 368 13.60 3.13 21.42
C GLU A 368 12.62 3.81 20.46
N PHE A 369 13.09 4.86 19.81
CA PHE A 369 12.31 5.63 18.87
C PHE A 369 12.79 5.41 17.44
N TYR A 370 11.87 5.44 16.48
CA TYR A 370 12.26 5.39 15.07
C TYR A 370 12.88 6.68 14.58
N ASP A 371 12.47 7.82 15.16
CA ASP A 371 13.00 9.13 14.84
C ASP A 371 13.91 9.64 15.96
N HIS A 372 15.23 9.46 15.76
CA HIS A 372 16.25 9.88 16.70
C HIS A 372 16.59 11.39 16.62
N GLU A 373 16.04 12.12 15.64
CA GLU A 373 16.20 13.57 15.55
C GLU A 373 15.32 14.29 16.56
N PHE A 374 14.11 13.74 16.82
CA PHE A 374 13.15 14.32 17.75
C PHE A 374 13.24 13.71 19.15
N HIS A 375 13.51 12.42 19.26
CA HIS A 375 13.51 11.71 20.54
C HIS A 375 14.80 10.93 20.73
N ARG A 376 15.26 10.87 21.99
CA ARG A 376 16.42 10.06 22.37
C ARG A 376 15.97 8.81 23.08
N ASP A 377 16.55 7.69 22.68
CA ASP A 377 16.38 6.41 23.35
C ASP A 377 16.79 6.51 24.81
N PHE A 378 16.08 5.81 25.66
CA PHE A 378 16.42 5.73 27.07
C PHE A 378 16.13 4.37 27.66
N HIS A 379 16.82 4.05 28.74
CA HIS A 379 16.59 2.84 29.51
C HIS A 379 16.60 3.15 31.00
N PHE A 380 15.96 2.30 31.78
CA PHE A 380 15.96 2.41 33.24
C PHE A 380 15.74 1.05 33.88
N THR A 381 16.18 0.94 35.16
CA THR A 381 15.93 -0.24 35.99
C THR A 381 14.50 -0.17 36.53
N ASP A 382 13.72 -1.19 36.26
CA ASP A 382 12.35 -1.32 36.71
C ASP A 382 12.25 -2.32 37.87
N THR A 383 11.99 -1.81 39.04
CA THR A 383 11.75 -2.59 40.26
C THR A 383 10.26 -2.84 40.52
N PHE A 384 9.37 -2.25 39.70
CA PHE A 384 7.92 -2.38 39.81
C PHE A 384 7.37 -3.48 38.90
N LEU A 385 8.20 -4.00 37.98
CA LEU A 385 7.87 -5.07 37.03
C LEU A 385 6.70 -4.65 36.13
N TYR A 386 6.87 -3.53 35.40
CA TYR A 386 5.89 -3.05 34.44
C TYR A 386 5.60 -4.12 33.39
N ASP A 387 4.35 -4.41 33.19
CA ASP A 387 3.86 -5.45 32.26
C ASP A 387 3.16 -4.87 31.01
N LYS A 388 2.81 -3.59 31.04
CA LYS A 388 2.17 -2.85 29.95
C LYS A 388 2.83 -1.51 29.76
N ALA A 389 2.94 -1.05 28.50
CA ALA A 389 3.35 0.30 28.16
C ALA A 389 2.52 0.85 27.00
N CYS A 390 2.47 2.17 26.92
CA CYS A 390 1.93 2.90 25.77
C CYS A 390 2.85 4.11 25.49
N LEU A 391 3.19 4.30 24.20
CA LEU A 391 4.15 5.30 23.74
C LEU A 391 3.45 6.25 22.77
N ASN A 392 3.70 7.56 22.90
CA ASN A 392 3.38 8.59 21.92
C ASN A 392 4.51 9.63 21.83
N ASP A 393 4.34 10.67 21.03
CA ASP A 393 5.37 11.70 20.83
C ASP A 393 5.64 12.54 22.09
N ASN A 394 4.69 12.62 23.03
CA ASN A 394 4.81 13.43 24.24
C ASN A 394 5.38 12.67 25.44
N GLY A 395 5.19 11.37 25.52
CA GLY A 395 5.61 10.59 26.68
C GLY A 395 5.39 9.10 26.58
N THR A 396 5.84 8.38 27.57
CA THR A 396 5.62 6.93 27.74
C THR A 396 4.88 6.67 29.05
N LEU A 397 3.81 5.89 28.95
CA LEU A 397 3.01 5.44 30.08
C LEU A 397 3.32 3.98 30.36
N PHE A 398 3.50 3.64 31.61
CA PHE A 398 3.74 2.28 32.10
C PHE A 398 2.71 1.90 33.13
N SER A 399 2.37 0.63 33.23
CA SER A 399 1.61 0.10 34.35
C SER A 399 2.14 -1.24 34.82
N CYS A 400 1.99 -1.50 36.10
CA CYS A 400 2.21 -2.83 36.67
C CYS A 400 0.92 -3.32 37.36
N PRO A 401 0.66 -4.64 37.34
CA PRO A 401 -0.49 -5.23 38.00
C PRO A 401 -0.37 -5.13 39.54
N ALA A 402 -1.50 -5.24 40.20
CA ALA A 402 -1.51 -5.35 41.66
C ALA A 402 -0.84 -6.65 42.12
N ASN A 403 0.03 -6.56 43.13
CA ASN A 403 0.63 -7.69 43.78
C ASN A 403 0.13 -7.77 45.25
N LYS A 404 0.40 -8.88 45.95
CA LYS A 404 -0.06 -9.08 47.35
C LYS A 404 0.30 -7.91 48.27
N ASP A 405 1.44 -7.31 48.06
CA ASP A 405 2.00 -6.27 48.95
C ASP A 405 1.92 -4.83 48.35
N THR A 406 1.68 -4.71 47.02
CA THR A 406 1.69 -3.41 46.31
C THR A 406 0.44 -3.28 45.45
N PRO A 407 -0.26 -2.13 45.49
CA PRO A 407 -1.36 -1.84 44.56
C PRO A 407 -0.87 -1.65 43.14
N ALA A 408 -1.78 -1.84 42.17
CA ALA A 408 -1.48 -1.53 40.77
C ALA A 408 -1.03 -0.08 40.65
N THR A 409 0.00 0.14 39.85
CA THR A 409 0.68 1.45 39.76
C THR A 409 0.79 1.86 38.30
N ILE A 410 0.52 3.12 38.03
CA ILE A 410 0.68 3.76 36.75
C ILE A 410 1.81 4.78 36.84
N PHE A 411 2.71 4.79 35.86
CA PHE A 411 3.84 5.69 35.77
C PHE A 411 3.89 6.36 34.41
N TYR A 412 3.89 7.68 34.37
CA TYR A 412 4.04 8.47 33.15
C TYR A 412 5.39 9.17 33.15
N ARG A 413 6.10 9.10 32.04
CA ARG A 413 7.35 9.78 31.78
C ARG A 413 7.28 10.59 30.49
N PRO A 414 7.32 11.93 30.54
CA PRO A 414 7.39 12.79 29.36
C PRO A 414 8.77 12.67 28.69
N HIS A 415 8.83 12.83 27.37
CA HIS A 415 10.07 12.74 26.58
C HIS A 415 10.88 14.04 26.62
N GLU A 416 10.21 15.18 26.68
CA GLU A 416 10.87 16.48 26.71
C GLU A 416 10.82 17.10 28.12
N THR A 417 11.95 17.15 28.78
CA THR A 417 12.08 18.02 29.95
C THR A 417 13.52 18.48 30.16
N TRP A 418 13.82 19.66 29.63
CA TRP A 418 15.08 20.34 29.89
C TRP A 418 15.08 21.00 31.29
N THR A 419 13.93 21.26 31.91
CA THR A 419 13.82 22.15 33.10
C THR A 419 13.03 21.59 34.27
N SER A 420 12.23 20.55 34.13
CA SER A 420 11.54 19.92 35.26
C SER A 420 11.18 18.48 34.97
N ARG A 421 11.47 17.59 35.91
CA ARG A 421 10.92 16.23 35.86
C ARG A 421 9.41 16.34 36.07
N ALA A 422 8.65 16.23 35.01
CA ALA A 422 7.20 16.15 35.04
C ALA A 422 6.70 14.68 35.03
N ASP A 423 7.60 13.75 35.36
CA ASP A 423 7.22 12.36 35.58
C ASP A 423 6.33 12.25 36.82
N TRP A 424 5.27 11.48 36.71
CA TRP A 424 4.38 11.22 37.84
C TRP A 424 4.06 9.75 37.96
N ARG A 425 3.76 9.35 39.19
CA ARG A 425 3.34 7.98 39.49
C ARG A 425 2.11 8.03 40.39
N THR A 426 1.11 7.18 40.07
CA THR A 426 -0.09 7.07 40.87
C THR A 426 -0.40 5.59 41.16
N GLN A 427 -0.99 5.34 42.32
CA GLN A 427 -1.42 4.00 42.70
C GLN A 427 -2.94 3.91 42.62
N LEU A 428 -3.44 2.79 42.15
CA LEU A 428 -4.87 2.51 42.14
C LEU A 428 -5.38 2.07 43.52
N PRO A 429 -6.68 2.21 43.77
CA PRO A 429 -7.29 1.69 44.97
C PRO A 429 -7.04 0.20 45.15
N LYS A 430 -6.96 -0.28 46.42
CA LYS A 430 -6.76 -1.70 46.72
C LYS A 430 -7.91 -2.54 46.14
N GLY A 431 -7.55 -3.55 45.38
CA GLY A 431 -8.50 -4.49 44.75
C GLY A 431 -8.86 -4.11 43.30
N GLU A 432 -8.34 -3.03 42.79
CA GLU A 432 -8.44 -2.66 41.40
C GLU A 432 -7.14 -3.00 40.66
N ASP A 433 -7.26 -3.41 39.39
CA ASP A 433 -6.11 -3.74 38.55
C ASP A 433 -6.24 -3.11 37.17
N VAL A 434 -5.11 -2.92 36.48
CA VAL A 434 -5.04 -2.31 35.15
C VAL A 434 -5.18 -3.39 34.09
N THR A 435 -6.24 -3.31 33.31
CA THR A 435 -6.50 -4.24 32.21
C THR A 435 -5.76 -3.86 30.94
N ALA A 436 -5.83 -2.60 30.56
CA ALA A 436 -5.14 -2.02 29.42
C ALA A 436 -4.89 -0.53 29.68
N ILE A 437 -3.92 0.07 28.98
CA ILE A 437 -3.59 1.49 29.08
C ILE A 437 -3.56 2.10 27.69
N SER A 438 -3.95 3.36 27.61
CA SER A 438 -3.85 4.16 26.39
C SER A 438 -3.40 5.56 26.71
N LEU A 439 -2.60 6.13 25.84
CA LEU A 439 -2.05 7.47 25.97
C LEU A 439 -2.42 8.30 24.75
N SER A 440 -3.12 9.41 24.95
CA SER A 440 -3.36 10.44 23.97
C SER A 440 -2.53 11.68 24.27
N GLU A 441 -2.65 12.73 23.46
CA GLU A 441 -1.94 14.00 23.69
C GLU A 441 -2.32 14.66 25.01
N SER A 442 -3.55 14.47 25.48
CA SER A 442 -4.10 15.19 26.63
C SER A 442 -4.62 14.29 27.75
N PHE A 443 -4.78 13.00 27.51
CA PHE A 443 -5.42 12.08 28.44
C PHE A 443 -4.67 10.76 28.55
N VAL A 444 -4.73 10.20 29.76
CA VAL A 444 -4.33 8.83 30.08
C VAL A 444 -5.59 8.04 30.41
N THR A 445 -5.76 6.90 29.78
CA THR A 445 -6.90 6.01 30.01
C THR A 445 -6.42 4.64 30.39
#